data_4d64a2ad2aab2586ed0547bd108308d2
#
_entry.id   4d64a2ad2aab2586ed0547bd108308d2
#
_cell.length_a   1.000
_cell.length_b   1.000
_cell.length_c   1.000
_cell.angle_alpha   90.00
_cell.angle_beta   90.00
_cell.angle_gamma   90.00
#
_symmetry.space_group_name_H-M   'P 1'
#
loop_
_entity.id
_entity.type
_entity.pdbx_description
1 polymer ?
#
loop_
_entity_poly.entity_id
_entity_poly.type
_entity_poly.pdbx_seq_one_letter_code
_entity_poly.pdbx_strand_id
1 'polypeptide(L)'
;KTFPTLDCAACILTPKMVDAAQNEKINIISYAELDSLSGYVGNFTAKIRKKARYIDETKCTGCGVCTEKCPSRKGLNEFNMGLNTRGAIYIPFAQAIPNVAVIDAKNCLHFRTGKCGLCEKNCSAGAIRFDQQDEMLERRYGAIIVATGFKPIDASAFDEYAYTQSKDVVTSLEFERIMNAAGPTKGQLVRPSDGKHPREIVFIQCVGSRCSQDAVKGKPYCSKICCMYTAKHAM
;
A
#
# COMPACT_ATOMS: atom_id res chain seq x y z
N LYS A 1 16.72 -2.40 3.27
CA LYS A 1 16.19 -3.70 3.42
C LYS A 1 16.84 -4.73 2.55
N THR A 2 17.46 -4.35 1.47
CA THR A 2 18.28 -5.20 0.62
C THR A 2 19.78 -4.88 0.78
N PHE A 3 20.13 -4.37 1.93
CA PHE A 3 21.53 -4.14 2.29
C PHE A 3 22.27 -5.48 2.43
N PRO A 4 23.51 -5.61 1.89
CA PRO A 4 24.33 -4.54 1.31
C PRO A 4 24.12 -4.32 -0.20
N THR A 5 23.34 -5.12 -0.90
CA THR A 5 23.17 -5.06 -2.36
C THR A 5 22.39 -3.85 -2.85
N LEU A 6 21.63 -3.20 -1.97
CA LEU A 6 20.82 -2.00 -2.24
C LEU A 6 19.76 -2.18 -3.33
N ASP A 7 19.38 -3.42 -3.62
CA ASP A 7 18.35 -3.72 -4.62
C ASP A 7 17.00 -3.13 -4.26
N CYS A 8 16.18 -2.89 -5.27
CA CYS A 8 14.79 -2.48 -5.08
C CYS A 8 13.99 -3.56 -4.36
N ALA A 9 13.29 -3.19 -3.27
CA ALA A 9 12.46 -4.12 -2.51
C ALA A 9 11.37 -4.79 -3.37
N ALA A 10 10.81 -4.08 -4.36
CA ALA A 10 9.83 -4.62 -5.29
C ALA A 10 10.45 -5.72 -6.18
N CYS A 11 11.67 -5.52 -6.69
CA CYS A 11 12.35 -6.51 -7.53
C CYS A 11 12.66 -7.82 -6.78
N ILE A 12 12.93 -7.76 -5.47
CA ILE A 12 13.18 -8.95 -4.64
C ILE A 12 11.88 -9.62 -4.20
N LEU A 13 10.86 -8.84 -3.89
CA LEU A 13 9.59 -9.36 -3.38
C LEU A 13 8.73 -9.97 -4.48
N THR A 14 8.73 -9.39 -5.68
CA THR A 14 7.86 -9.82 -6.78
C THR A 14 8.03 -11.30 -7.14
N PRO A 15 9.24 -11.86 -7.33
CA PRO A 15 9.38 -13.29 -7.58
C PRO A 15 8.75 -14.16 -6.48
N LYS A 16 8.96 -13.80 -5.21
CA LYS A 16 8.40 -14.53 -4.07
C LYS A 16 6.86 -14.47 -4.01
N MET A 17 6.27 -13.33 -4.41
CA MET A 17 4.82 -13.20 -4.53
C MET A 17 4.28 -14.07 -5.68
N VAL A 18 4.99 -14.11 -6.81
CA VAL A 18 4.63 -14.98 -7.95
C VAL A 18 4.72 -16.44 -7.55
N ASP A 19 5.82 -16.87 -6.91
CA ASP A 19 5.98 -18.24 -6.43
C ASP A 19 4.84 -18.65 -5.50
N ALA A 20 4.46 -17.76 -4.57
CA ALA A 20 3.34 -18.03 -3.67
C ALA A 20 2.00 -18.14 -4.42
N ALA A 21 1.78 -17.31 -5.45
CA ALA A 21 0.54 -17.31 -6.23
C ALA A 21 0.43 -18.55 -7.17
N GLN A 22 1.55 -19.06 -7.63
CA GLN A 22 1.60 -20.25 -8.50
C GLN A 22 1.60 -21.57 -7.73
N ASN A 23 1.79 -21.53 -6.43
CA ASN A 23 1.81 -22.74 -5.61
C ASN A 23 0.38 -23.20 -5.32
N GLU A 24 0.00 -24.37 -5.82
CA GLU A 24 -1.33 -24.97 -5.67
C GLU A 24 -1.75 -25.20 -4.20
N LYS A 25 -0.78 -25.29 -3.28
CA LYS A 25 -1.03 -25.47 -1.85
C LYS A 25 -1.24 -24.15 -1.10
N ILE A 26 -1.06 -23.00 -1.75
CA ILE A 26 -1.21 -21.68 -1.15
C ILE A 26 -2.47 -21.02 -1.70
N ASN A 27 -3.40 -20.68 -0.81
CA ASN A 27 -4.58 -19.91 -1.16
C ASN A 27 -4.43 -18.46 -0.69
N ILE A 28 -4.30 -17.52 -1.63
CA ILE A 28 -4.17 -16.09 -1.35
C ILE A 28 -5.56 -15.46 -1.32
N ILE A 29 -5.98 -14.99 -0.15
CA ILE A 29 -7.22 -14.21 0.02
C ILE A 29 -6.82 -12.74 0.12
N SER A 30 -6.80 -12.06 -1.01
CA SER A 30 -6.41 -10.66 -1.09
C SER A 30 -7.60 -9.71 -0.93
N TYR A 31 -7.33 -8.45 -0.58
CA TYR A 31 -8.35 -7.42 -0.29
C TYR A 31 -9.33 -7.87 0.80
N ALA A 32 -8.78 -8.48 1.84
CA ALA A 32 -9.52 -9.08 2.93
C ALA A 32 -8.97 -8.65 4.30
N GLU A 33 -9.78 -8.78 5.31
CA GLU A 33 -9.45 -8.47 6.70
C GLU A 33 -9.83 -9.65 7.59
N LEU A 34 -8.99 -9.95 8.57
CA LEU A 34 -9.34 -10.90 9.62
C LEU A 34 -10.34 -10.22 10.56
N ASP A 35 -11.56 -10.71 10.59
CA ASP A 35 -12.63 -10.18 11.44
C ASP A 35 -12.51 -10.71 12.88
N SER A 36 -12.35 -12.03 13.02
CA SER A 36 -12.15 -12.65 14.32
C SER A 36 -11.34 -13.93 14.22
N LEU A 37 -10.72 -14.28 15.33
CA LEU A 37 -9.96 -15.52 15.50
C LEU A 37 -10.33 -16.16 16.83
N SER A 38 -10.64 -17.44 16.83
CA SER A 38 -10.96 -18.23 18.02
C SER A 38 -10.29 -19.60 17.95
N GLY A 39 -10.27 -20.32 19.07
CA GLY A 39 -9.71 -21.65 19.15
C GLY A 39 -8.33 -21.69 19.82
N TYR A 40 -7.58 -22.76 19.56
CA TYR A 40 -6.29 -23.05 20.18
C TYR A 40 -5.36 -23.75 19.19
N VAL A 41 -4.12 -23.95 19.55
CA VAL A 41 -3.11 -24.61 18.71
C VAL A 41 -3.63 -25.98 18.22
N GLY A 42 -3.60 -26.18 16.91
CA GLY A 42 -4.17 -27.34 16.24
C GLY A 42 -5.63 -27.16 15.79
N ASN A 43 -6.38 -26.19 16.32
CA ASN A 43 -7.80 -25.99 16.00
C ASN A 43 -8.23 -24.53 16.07
N PHE A 44 -7.70 -23.70 15.21
CA PHE A 44 -8.11 -22.31 15.06
C PHE A 44 -9.27 -22.18 14.07
N THR A 45 -10.21 -21.28 14.37
CA THR A 45 -11.26 -20.85 13.44
C THR A 45 -11.08 -19.36 13.17
N ALA A 46 -10.85 -19.00 11.91
CA ALA A 46 -10.71 -17.63 11.46
C ALA A 46 -11.93 -17.21 10.65
N LYS A 47 -12.52 -16.06 11.00
CA LYS A 47 -13.53 -15.38 10.18
C LYS A 47 -12.84 -14.27 9.42
N ILE A 48 -12.93 -14.33 8.10
CA ILE A 48 -12.25 -13.44 7.18
C ILE A 48 -13.31 -12.72 6.36
N ARG A 49 -13.29 -11.39 6.40
CA ARG A 49 -14.13 -10.55 5.56
C ARG A 49 -13.37 -10.23 4.28
N LYS A 50 -13.76 -10.85 3.16
CA LYS A 50 -13.31 -10.51 1.83
C LYS A 50 -14.12 -9.32 1.34
N LYS A 51 -13.48 -8.17 1.20
CA LYS A 51 -14.14 -6.92 0.79
C LYS A 51 -14.51 -6.92 -0.68
N ALA A 52 -15.63 -6.32 -1.02
CA ALA A 52 -16.06 -6.13 -2.39
C ALA A 52 -15.06 -5.26 -3.16
N ARG A 53 -14.43 -5.83 -4.18
CA ARG A 53 -13.58 -5.10 -5.13
C ARG A 53 -14.40 -4.40 -6.20
N TYR A 54 -15.66 -4.83 -6.38
CA TYR A 54 -16.53 -4.49 -7.49
C TYR A 54 -15.95 -4.93 -8.85
N ILE A 55 -15.12 -5.96 -8.82
CA ILE A 55 -14.44 -6.57 -9.95
C ILE A 55 -14.52 -8.09 -9.81
N ASP A 56 -14.91 -8.76 -10.89
CA ASP A 56 -14.79 -10.21 -11.00
C ASP A 56 -13.32 -10.59 -11.19
N GLU A 57 -12.72 -11.14 -10.14
CA GLU A 57 -11.29 -11.50 -10.12
C GLU A 57 -10.94 -12.58 -11.14
N THR A 58 -11.89 -13.42 -11.51
CA THR A 58 -11.67 -14.52 -12.47
C THR A 58 -11.66 -14.04 -13.92
N LYS A 59 -12.28 -12.89 -14.20
CA LYS A 59 -12.36 -12.29 -15.54
C LYS A 59 -11.34 -11.17 -15.74
N CYS A 60 -10.93 -10.48 -14.67
CA CYS A 60 -10.06 -9.34 -14.78
C CYS A 60 -8.65 -9.75 -15.23
N THR A 61 -8.19 -9.21 -16.35
CA THR A 61 -6.85 -9.46 -16.92
C THR A 61 -5.79 -8.47 -16.43
N GLY A 62 -6.16 -7.49 -15.60
CA GLY A 62 -5.22 -6.47 -15.12
C GLY A 62 -4.73 -5.49 -16.20
N CYS A 63 -5.42 -5.37 -17.33
CA CYS A 63 -4.99 -4.56 -18.48
C CYS A 63 -4.91 -3.04 -18.23
N GLY A 64 -5.52 -2.53 -17.14
CA GLY A 64 -5.42 -1.12 -16.74
C GLY A 64 -6.33 -0.13 -17.50
N VAL A 65 -7.00 -0.51 -18.59
CA VAL A 65 -7.85 0.38 -19.39
C VAL A 65 -8.89 1.11 -18.53
N CYS A 66 -9.54 0.40 -17.61
CA CYS A 66 -10.52 0.99 -16.70
C CYS A 66 -9.91 2.08 -15.80
N THR A 67 -8.64 1.95 -15.41
CA THR A 67 -7.94 2.94 -14.58
C THR A 67 -7.64 4.21 -15.35
N GLU A 68 -7.29 4.09 -16.64
CA GLU A 68 -7.02 5.23 -17.51
C GLU A 68 -8.29 6.02 -17.84
N LYS A 69 -9.38 5.32 -18.09
CA LYS A 69 -10.67 5.91 -18.49
C LYS A 69 -11.47 6.49 -17.31
N CYS A 70 -11.04 6.27 -16.07
CA CYS A 70 -11.74 6.78 -14.90
C CYS A 70 -11.67 8.31 -14.81
N PRO A 71 -12.79 9.03 -14.80
CA PRO A 71 -12.78 10.50 -14.69
C PRO A 71 -12.57 11.00 -13.27
N SER A 72 -12.81 10.16 -12.26
CA SER A 72 -12.62 10.51 -10.85
C SER A 72 -11.18 10.29 -10.45
N ARG A 73 -10.44 11.36 -10.19
CA ARG A 73 -9.02 11.37 -9.80
C ARG A 73 -8.79 11.96 -8.41
N LYS A 74 -9.76 11.78 -7.50
CA LYS A 74 -9.76 12.42 -6.16
C LYS A 74 -9.24 11.52 -5.04
N GLY A 75 -9.07 10.22 -5.27
CA GLY A 75 -8.52 9.31 -4.26
C GLY A 75 -7.03 9.58 -4.03
N LEU A 76 -6.61 9.66 -2.79
CA LEU A 76 -5.19 9.65 -2.47
C LEU A 76 -4.60 8.28 -2.84
N ASN A 77 -3.40 8.29 -3.36
CA ASN A 77 -2.68 7.05 -3.65
C ASN A 77 -1.96 6.56 -2.39
N GLU A 78 -2.56 5.61 -1.71
CA GLU A 78 -2.05 5.06 -0.45
C GLU A 78 -0.70 4.36 -0.64
N PHE A 79 -0.49 3.70 -1.77
CA PHE A 79 0.79 3.06 -2.08
C PHE A 79 1.93 4.08 -2.27
N ASN A 80 1.61 5.27 -2.73
CA ASN A 80 2.53 6.40 -2.83
C ASN A 80 2.49 7.32 -1.61
N MET A 81 1.99 6.84 -0.46
CA MET A 81 1.94 7.61 0.79
C MET A 81 1.16 8.93 0.67
N GLY A 82 0.20 9.01 -0.24
CA GLY A 82 -0.57 10.24 -0.47
C GLY A 82 0.14 11.32 -1.30
N LEU A 83 1.35 11.08 -1.80
CA LEU A 83 2.12 12.04 -2.60
C LEU A 83 1.46 12.41 -3.93
N ASN A 84 0.57 11.57 -4.43
CA ASN A 84 -0.25 11.85 -5.62
C ASN A 84 -1.66 11.29 -5.45
N THR A 85 -2.52 11.60 -6.41
CA THR A 85 -3.88 11.06 -6.47
C THR A 85 -3.96 9.88 -7.43
N ARG A 86 -4.98 9.04 -7.24
CA ARG A 86 -5.34 7.92 -8.10
C ARG A 86 -6.78 7.98 -8.56
N GLY A 87 -7.13 7.20 -9.57
CA GLY A 87 -8.51 7.00 -9.99
C GLY A 87 -9.36 6.33 -8.92
N ALA A 88 -10.69 6.48 -9.00
CA ALA A 88 -11.60 5.71 -8.17
C ALA A 88 -11.55 4.21 -8.48
N ILE A 89 -11.23 3.83 -9.71
CA ILE A 89 -10.82 2.47 -10.05
C ILE A 89 -9.31 2.44 -10.29
N TYR A 90 -8.62 1.50 -9.69
CA TYR A 90 -7.16 1.45 -9.69
C TYR A 90 -6.65 0.04 -9.44
N ILE A 91 -5.43 -0.22 -9.88
CA ILE A 91 -4.63 -1.37 -9.45
C ILE A 91 -3.73 -0.87 -8.30
N PRO A 92 -3.68 -1.54 -7.15
CA PRO A 92 -2.99 -1.02 -5.95
C PRO A 92 -1.53 -0.62 -6.20
N PHE A 93 -0.79 -1.43 -6.95
CA PHE A 93 0.57 -1.14 -7.41
C PHE A 93 0.91 -2.04 -8.61
N ALA A 94 1.92 -1.67 -9.38
CA ALA A 94 2.22 -2.30 -10.67
C ALA A 94 2.50 -3.82 -10.59
N GLN A 95 3.07 -4.29 -9.48
CA GLN A 95 3.40 -5.70 -9.24
C GLN A 95 2.39 -6.41 -8.32
N ALA A 96 1.17 -5.89 -8.20
CA ALA A 96 0.16 -6.49 -7.34
C ALA A 96 -0.18 -7.93 -7.75
N ILE A 97 -0.31 -8.81 -6.78
CA ILE A 97 -0.74 -10.20 -6.97
C ILE A 97 -1.92 -10.49 -6.02
N PRO A 98 -3.09 -10.79 -6.57
CA PRO A 98 -3.43 -10.82 -8.00
C PRO A 98 -3.39 -9.42 -8.62
N ASN A 99 -3.07 -9.35 -9.92
CA ASN A 99 -3.10 -8.09 -10.68
C ASN A 99 -4.55 -7.75 -11.09
N VAL A 100 -5.36 -7.38 -10.14
CA VAL A 100 -6.79 -7.11 -10.29
C VAL A 100 -7.10 -5.71 -9.82
N ALA A 101 -7.91 -4.98 -10.58
CA ALA A 101 -8.36 -3.65 -10.18
C ALA A 101 -9.30 -3.69 -8.95
N VAL A 102 -9.43 -2.54 -8.32
CA VAL A 102 -10.34 -2.29 -7.20
C VAL A 102 -11.09 -0.99 -7.46
N ILE A 103 -12.36 -0.92 -7.10
CA ILE A 103 -13.13 0.32 -7.13
C ILE A 103 -13.28 0.87 -5.71
N ASP A 104 -12.78 2.08 -5.50
CA ASP A 104 -13.02 2.87 -4.29
C ASP A 104 -14.42 3.50 -4.39
N ALA A 105 -15.39 2.86 -3.74
CA ALA A 105 -16.78 3.27 -3.80
C ALA A 105 -16.99 4.72 -3.30
N LYS A 106 -16.20 5.20 -2.33
CA LYS A 106 -16.31 6.55 -1.79
C LYS A 106 -15.99 7.62 -2.82
N ASN A 107 -15.02 7.37 -3.69
CA ASN A 107 -14.59 8.29 -4.73
C ASN A 107 -15.18 7.98 -6.11
N CYS A 108 -15.92 6.89 -6.26
CA CYS A 108 -16.52 6.47 -7.52
C CYS A 108 -17.78 7.26 -7.86
N LEU A 109 -17.83 7.84 -9.05
CA LEU A 109 -19.01 8.58 -9.53
C LEU A 109 -20.24 7.66 -9.73
N HIS A 110 -20.04 6.39 -10.08
CA HIS A 110 -21.15 5.43 -10.18
C HIS A 110 -21.87 5.29 -8.84
N PHE A 111 -21.15 5.00 -7.76
CA PHE A 111 -21.75 4.83 -6.44
C PHE A 111 -22.30 6.12 -5.85
N ARG A 112 -21.77 7.28 -6.25
CA ARG A 112 -22.21 8.59 -5.76
C ARG A 112 -23.41 9.15 -6.52
N THR A 113 -23.53 8.91 -7.80
CA THR A 113 -24.53 9.57 -8.68
C THR A 113 -25.36 8.65 -9.52
N GLY A 114 -25.00 7.37 -9.62
CA GLY A 114 -25.65 6.37 -10.49
C GLY A 114 -25.41 6.54 -11.99
N LYS A 115 -24.71 7.59 -12.42
CA LYS A 115 -24.66 7.98 -13.84
C LYS A 115 -23.36 7.61 -14.58
N CYS A 116 -22.35 7.11 -13.90
CA CYS A 116 -21.07 6.77 -14.51
C CYS A 116 -20.95 5.25 -14.72
N GLY A 117 -20.54 4.82 -15.92
CA GLY A 117 -20.27 3.42 -16.27
C GLY A 117 -19.08 3.27 -17.23
N LEU A 118 -18.16 4.26 -17.27
CA LEU A 118 -17.06 4.28 -18.23
C LEU A 118 -16.13 3.07 -18.11
N CYS A 119 -15.81 2.65 -16.88
CA CYS A 119 -14.97 1.47 -16.66
C CYS A 119 -15.65 0.19 -17.17
N GLU A 120 -16.95 0.03 -16.97
CA GLU A 120 -17.74 -1.10 -17.44
C GLU A 120 -17.80 -1.14 -18.97
N LYS A 121 -18.14 0.00 -19.60
CA LYS A 121 -18.23 0.12 -21.07
C LYS A 121 -16.89 -0.15 -21.77
N ASN A 122 -15.77 0.11 -21.13
CA ASN A 122 -14.42 -0.10 -21.69
C ASN A 122 -13.77 -1.40 -21.23
N CYS A 123 -14.46 -2.25 -20.45
CA CYS A 123 -13.93 -3.52 -20.00
C CYS A 123 -14.27 -4.63 -20.98
N SER A 124 -13.35 -4.99 -21.87
CA SER A 124 -13.53 -6.07 -22.84
C SER A 124 -13.77 -7.44 -22.19
N ALA A 125 -13.23 -7.64 -20.98
CA ALA A 125 -13.40 -8.88 -20.22
C ALA A 125 -14.73 -8.94 -19.44
N GLY A 126 -15.53 -7.86 -19.40
CA GLY A 126 -16.77 -7.79 -18.64
C GLY A 126 -16.61 -8.07 -17.15
N ALA A 127 -15.50 -7.61 -16.58
CA ALA A 127 -15.13 -7.91 -15.20
C ALA A 127 -15.74 -6.95 -14.15
N ILE A 128 -16.40 -5.86 -14.55
CA ILE A 128 -16.96 -4.89 -13.61
C ILE A 128 -18.27 -5.42 -13.00
N ARG A 129 -18.38 -5.36 -11.68
CA ARG A 129 -19.50 -5.89 -10.90
C ARG A 129 -19.89 -4.92 -9.78
N PHE A 130 -20.65 -3.88 -10.10
CA PHE A 130 -21.07 -2.87 -9.11
C PHE A 130 -22.00 -3.42 -8.02
N ASP A 131 -22.61 -4.57 -8.25
CA ASP A 131 -23.51 -5.28 -7.35
C ASP A 131 -22.80 -6.16 -6.29
N GLN A 132 -21.48 -6.27 -6.37
CA GLN A 132 -20.69 -7.12 -5.46
C GLN A 132 -20.82 -6.65 -4.01
N GLN A 133 -20.89 -7.60 -3.07
CA GLN A 133 -20.96 -7.36 -1.63
C GLN A 133 -19.76 -8.00 -0.93
N ASP A 134 -19.48 -7.57 0.30
CA ASP A 134 -18.49 -8.21 1.16
C ASP A 134 -18.91 -9.67 1.42
N GLU A 135 -17.94 -10.56 1.41
CA GLU A 135 -18.12 -12.00 1.66
C GLU A 135 -17.47 -12.38 2.99
N MET A 136 -18.19 -13.09 3.85
CA MET A 136 -17.66 -13.65 5.09
C MET A 136 -17.24 -15.09 4.86
N LEU A 137 -15.96 -15.35 5.02
CA LEU A 137 -15.35 -16.68 4.91
C LEU A 137 -15.01 -17.20 6.31
N GLU A 138 -15.42 -18.42 6.62
CA GLU A 138 -14.97 -19.12 7.82
C GLU A 138 -14.03 -20.26 7.42
N ARG A 139 -12.83 -20.31 8.03
CA ARG A 139 -11.79 -21.27 7.71
C ARG A 139 -11.15 -21.82 8.99
N ARG A 140 -10.79 -23.10 8.95
CA ARG A 140 -10.08 -23.78 10.06
C ARG A 140 -8.61 -23.97 9.71
N TYR A 141 -7.75 -23.72 10.70
CA TYR A 141 -6.30 -23.80 10.56
C TYR A 141 -5.67 -24.46 11.79
N GLY A 142 -4.61 -25.23 11.56
CA GLY A 142 -3.85 -25.83 12.67
C GLY A 142 -2.91 -24.84 13.37
N ALA A 143 -2.40 -23.86 12.63
CA ALA A 143 -1.49 -22.83 13.14
C ALA A 143 -1.73 -21.50 12.45
N ILE A 144 -1.37 -20.42 13.14
CA ILE A 144 -1.46 -19.04 12.63
C ILE A 144 -0.09 -18.39 12.71
N ILE A 145 0.38 -17.82 11.61
CA ILE A 145 1.58 -17.01 11.55
C ILE A 145 1.16 -15.55 11.38
N VAL A 146 1.53 -14.72 12.35
CA VAL A 146 1.24 -13.28 12.32
C VAL A 146 2.38 -12.55 11.62
N ALA A 147 2.12 -12.01 10.44
CA ALA A 147 3.09 -11.28 9.61
C ALA A 147 2.47 -9.99 9.05
N THR A 148 1.92 -9.17 9.94
CA THR A 148 1.09 -7.99 9.60
C THR A 148 1.90 -6.76 9.17
N GLY A 149 3.21 -6.87 9.06
CA GLY A 149 4.09 -5.75 8.71
C GLY A 149 4.29 -4.77 9.88
N PHE A 150 4.40 -3.49 9.55
CA PHE A 150 4.58 -2.43 10.55
C PHE A 150 3.76 -1.20 10.17
N LYS A 151 3.40 -0.41 11.18
CA LYS A 151 2.83 0.91 11.01
C LYS A 151 3.91 1.95 11.31
N PRO A 152 4.22 2.88 10.40
CA PRO A 152 5.11 4.00 10.69
C PRO A 152 4.57 4.83 11.86
N ILE A 153 5.47 5.45 12.60
CA ILE A 153 5.08 6.47 13.57
C ILE A 153 4.47 7.66 12.84
N ASP A 154 3.49 8.29 13.45
CA ASP A 154 2.89 9.50 12.91
C ASP A 154 3.87 10.68 13.11
N ALA A 155 4.49 11.13 12.02
CA ALA A 155 5.44 12.23 12.04
C ALA A 155 4.78 13.58 12.42
N SER A 156 3.47 13.72 12.22
CA SER A 156 2.72 14.93 12.60
C SER A 156 2.67 15.17 14.12
N ALA A 157 2.95 14.13 14.91
CA ALA A 157 3.05 14.26 16.37
C ALA A 157 4.32 14.99 16.86
N PHE A 158 5.28 15.26 15.96
CA PHE A 158 6.60 15.81 16.28
C PHE A 158 6.81 17.16 15.60
N ASP A 159 6.25 18.21 16.18
CA ASP A 159 6.23 19.58 15.59
C ASP A 159 7.63 20.15 15.36
N GLU A 160 8.61 19.73 16.17
CA GLU A 160 10.03 20.12 16.09
C GLU A 160 10.69 19.78 14.74
N TYR A 161 10.13 18.84 13.97
CA TYR A 161 10.63 18.47 12.63
C TYR A 161 9.88 19.14 11.49
N ALA A 162 8.87 19.98 11.80
CA ALA A 162 8.11 20.74 10.81
C ALA A 162 7.45 19.91 9.68
N TYR A 163 7.13 18.64 9.91
CA TYR A 163 6.56 17.74 8.90
C TYR A 163 5.23 18.26 8.32
N THR A 164 4.37 18.86 9.16
CA THR A 164 3.10 19.43 8.72
C THR A 164 3.21 20.84 8.15
N GLN A 165 4.36 21.50 8.37
CA GLN A 165 4.59 22.90 8.01
C GLN A 165 5.33 23.05 6.68
N SER A 166 6.17 22.09 6.32
CA SER A 166 6.97 22.12 5.10
C SER A 166 6.71 20.87 4.26
N LYS A 167 6.39 21.06 2.98
CA LYS A 167 6.22 19.97 2.02
C LYS A 167 7.53 19.22 1.75
N ASP A 168 8.68 19.83 2.01
CA ASP A 168 9.99 19.23 1.77
C ASP A 168 10.50 18.40 2.95
N VAL A 169 9.77 18.39 4.05
CA VAL A 169 9.98 17.44 5.15
C VAL A 169 9.12 16.21 4.87
N VAL A 170 9.77 15.10 4.58
CA VAL A 170 9.10 13.86 4.16
C VAL A 170 9.52 12.70 5.05
N THR A 171 8.63 11.74 5.22
CA THR A 171 8.97 10.48 5.90
C THR A 171 9.84 9.61 5.01
N SER A 172 10.51 8.63 5.59
CA SER A 172 11.34 7.68 4.82
C SER A 172 10.56 6.88 3.78
N LEU A 173 9.27 6.58 4.03
CA LEU A 173 8.44 5.89 3.05
C LEU A 173 8.05 6.81 1.89
N GLU A 174 7.74 8.07 2.16
CA GLU A 174 7.52 9.08 1.12
C GLU A 174 8.77 9.27 0.28
N PHE A 175 9.94 9.38 0.91
CA PHE A 175 11.21 9.48 0.21
C PHE A 175 11.48 8.24 -0.67
N GLU A 176 11.26 7.03 -0.16
CA GLU A 176 11.36 5.78 -0.96
C GLU A 176 10.44 5.83 -2.18
N ARG A 177 9.24 6.41 -2.05
CA ARG A 177 8.31 6.54 -3.19
C ARG A 177 8.76 7.60 -4.18
N ILE A 178 9.33 8.71 -3.74
CA ILE A 178 9.95 9.72 -4.61
C ILE A 178 11.09 9.09 -5.43
N MET A 179 11.96 8.33 -4.78
CA MET A 179 13.12 7.70 -5.42
C MET A 179 12.78 6.49 -6.29
N ASN A 180 11.57 5.98 -6.23
CA ASN A 180 11.20 4.78 -6.96
C ASN A 180 10.75 5.07 -8.39
N ALA A 181 11.24 4.31 -9.37
CA ALA A 181 10.89 4.47 -10.79
C ALA A 181 9.38 4.33 -11.05
N ALA A 182 8.66 3.53 -10.25
CA ALA A 182 7.19 3.41 -10.28
C ALA A 182 6.49 4.39 -9.33
N GLY A 183 7.22 5.33 -8.75
CA GLY A 183 6.68 6.35 -7.85
C GLY A 183 6.13 7.57 -8.58
N PRO A 184 5.62 8.57 -7.83
CA PRO A 184 4.94 9.73 -8.40
C PRO A 184 5.84 10.61 -9.27
N THR A 185 7.13 10.60 -9.02
CA THR A 185 8.17 11.39 -9.73
C THR A 185 8.91 10.58 -10.80
N LYS A 186 8.51 9.30 -11.02
CA LYS A 186 9.20 8.38 -11.93
C LYS A 186 10.70 8.18 -11.59
N GLY A 187 11.00 8.19 -10.30
CA GLY A 187 12.36 8.03 -9.78
C GLY A 187 13.23 9.29 -9.81
N GLN A 188 12.68 10.42 -10.20
CA GLN A 188 13.41 11.68 -10.13
C GLN A 188 13.39 12.22 -8.70
N LEU A 189 14.58 12.49 -8.16
CA LEU A 189 14.74 13.10 -6.86
C LEU A 189 14.40 14.58 -6.94
N VAL A 190 13.21 14.94 -6.52
CA VAL A 190 12.71 16.33 -6.55
C VAL A 190 12.07 16.72 -5.24
N ARG A 191 12.13 18.00 -4.90
CA ARG A 191 11.44 18.57 -3.76
C ARG A 191 9.94 18.61 -4.00
N PRO A 192 9.10 18.12 -3.09
CA PRO A 192 7.64 18.18 -3.23
C PRO A 192 7.07 19.60 -3.36
N SER A 193 7.78 20.61 -2.84
CA SER A 193 7.31 22.00 -2.85
C SER A 193 7.33 22.64 -4.24
N ASP A 194 8.39 22.39 -5.05
CA ASP A 194 8.63 23.11 -6.30
C ASP A 194 9.10 22.22 -7.48
N GLY A 195 9.23 20.92 -7.26
CA GLY A 195 9.63 19.97 -8.29
C GLY A 195 11.09 20.06 -8.72
N LYS A 196 11.95 20.84 -8.03
CA LYS A 196 13.36 20.99 -8.36
C LYS A 196 14.22 19.96 -7.61
N HIS A 197 15.39 19.67 -8.16
CA HIS A 197 16.38 18.82 -7.51
C HIS A 197 16.87 19.47 -6.19
N PRO A 198 16.88 18.76 -5.04
CA PRO A 198 17.46 19.30 -3.81
C PRO A 198 18.99 19.42 -3.93
N ARG A 199 19.57 20.47 -3.35
CA ARG A 199 21.02 20.63 -3.24
C ARG A 199 21.59 19.83 -2.08
N GLU A 200 20.85 19.78 -1.01
CA GLU A 200 21.24 19.11 0.23
C GLU A 200 20.07 18.30 0.76
N ILE A 201 20.37 17.16 1.39
CA ILE A 201 19.38 16.28 2.02
C ILE A 201 19.86 15.96 3.43
N VAL A 202 18.98 16.18 4.41
CA VAL A 202 19.25 15.88 5.81
C VAL A 202 18.40 14.69 6.23
N PHE A 203 19.02 13.64 6.75
CA PHE A 203 18.35 12.48 7.32
C PHE A 203 18.31 12.57 8.84
N ILE A 204 17.10 12.70 9.41
CA ILE A 204 16.86 12.73 10.84
C ILE A 204 16.50 11.31 11.29
N GLN A 205 17.32 10.76 12.17
CA GLN A 205 17.16 9.40 12.66
C GLN A 205 16.47 9.35 14.02
N CYS A 206 15.95 8.19 14.37
CA CYS A 206 15.33 7.93 15.69
C CYS A 206 14.10 8.77 16.01
N VAL A 207 13.42 9.37 15.02
CA VAL A 207 12.16 10.09 15.25
C VAL A 207 11.15 9.15 15.92
N GLY A 208 10.71 9.51 17.14
CA GLY A 208 9.80 8.70 17.93
C GLY A 208 10.34 7.34 18.39
N SER A 209 11.67 7.13 18.33
CA SER A 209 12.37 5.95 18.86
C SER A 209 13.52 6.37 19.76
N ARG A 210 13.93 5.50 20.69
CA ARG A 210 14.97 5.77 21.67
C ARG A 210 14.67 6.99 22.56
N CYS A 211 13.41 7.26 22.77
CA CYS A 211 12.95 8.30 23.68
C CYS A 211 13.20 7.88 25.14
N SER A 212 13.20 8.83 26.08
CA SER A 212 13.20 8.50 27.51
C SER A 212 11.95 7.66 27.85
N GLN A 213 12.02 6.89 28.93
CA GLN A 213 10.89 6.05 29.35
C GLN A 213 9.65 6.89 29.71
N ASP A 214 9.86 8.13 30.16
CA ASP A 214 8.81 9.08 30.56
C ASP A 214 8.28 9.91 29.37
N ALA A 215 8.78 9.67 28.14
CA ALA A 215 8.33 10.43 26.99
C ALA A 215 6.87 10.13 26.64
N VAL A 216 6.06 11.17 26.58
CA VAL A 216 4.64 11.08 26.19
C VAL A 216 4.49 10.59 24.76
N LYS A 217 5.47 10.95 23.89
CA LYS A 217 5.50 10.59 22.47
C LYS A 217 6.67 9.63 22.21
N GLY A 218 6.45 8.67 21.32
CA GLY A 218 7.50 7.74 20.89
C GLY A 218 7.66 6.50 21.77
N LYS A 219 8.74 5.76 21.53
CA LYS A 219 9.06 4.48 22.18
C LYS A 219 10.51 4.46 22.68
N PRO A 220 10.79 3.82 23.84
CA PRO A 220 12.14 3.79 24.39
C PRO A 220 13.11 2.87 23.64
N TYR A 221 12.62 1.99 22.79
CA TYR A 221 13.45 1.03 22.05
C TYR A 221 13.74 1.49 20.62
N CYS A 222 14.74 0.84 19.99
CA CYS A 222 15.11 1.03 18.60
C CYS A 222 14.51 -0.08 17.74
N SER A 223 13.88 0.28 16.60
CA SER A 223 13.36 -0.68 15.60
C SER A 223 14.46 -1.39 14.82
N LYS A 224 15.73 -0.93 14.89
CA LYS A 224 16.91 -1.46 14.17
C LYS A 224 16.77 -1.51 12.65
N ILE A 225 15.89 -0.69 12.06
CA ILE A 225 15.59 -0.69 10.63
C ILE A 225 16.01 0.61 9.94
N CYS A 226 15.74 1.77 10.59
CA CYS A 226 15.86 3.08 9.92
C CYS A 226 17.27 3.39 9.41
N CYS A 227 18.30 3.08 10.17
CA CYS A 227 19.68 3.32 9.74
C CYS A 227 20.03 2.56 8.46
N MET A 228 19.51 1.33 8.29
CA MET A 228 19.79 0.52 7.10
C MET A 228 19.15 1.09 5.84
N TYR A 229 17.88 1.48 5.90
CA TYR A 229 17.24 2.06 4.72
C TYR A 229 17.72 3.48 4.43
N THR A 230 18.14 4.24 5.46
CA THR A 230 18.74 5.55 5.26
C THR A 230 20.09 5.44 4.54
N ALA A 231 20.94 4.48 4.92
CA ALA A 231 22.17 4.22 4.18
C ALA A 231 21.90 3.93 2.71
N LYS A 232 20.86 3.12 2.41
CA LYS A 232 20.41 2.88 1.04
C LYS A 232 19.96 4.16 0.33
N HIS A 233 19.21 5.03 1.00
CA HIS A 233 18.68 6.26 0.40
C HIS A 233 19.75 7.31 0.14
N ALA A 234 20.83 7.30 0.94
CA ALA A 234 21.93 8.24 0.81
C ALA A 234 22.92 7.89 -0.31
N MET A 235 22.90 6.68 -0.82
CA MET A 235 23.74 6.17 -1.92
C MET A 235 23.03 6.31 -3.26
#